data_89928d3d8805fa39a99fca85ee6aa3a3
#
_entry.id   89928d3d8805fa39a99fca85ee6aa3a3
#
_cell.length_a   1.000
_cell.length_b   1.000
_cell.length_c   1.000
_cell.angle_alpha   90.00
_cell.angle_beta   90.00
_cell.angle_gamma   90.00
#
_symmetry.space_group_name_H-M   'P 1'
#
loop_
_entity.id
_entity.type
_entity.pdbx_description
1 polymer ?
#
loop_
_entity_poly.entity_id
_entity_poly.type
_entity_poly.pdbx_seq_one_letter_code
_entity_poly.pdbx_strand_id
1 'polypeptide(L)' 'HIPVYTVEGDTVHVFVGEVEHPMTAEHWIEWVSLKTDKGIQRKYLKPGEKPSVDFKILEGEEVEEVYAYCNLHGLWKK' A
#
# COMPACT_ATOMS: atom_id res chain seq x y z
N HIS A 1 4.82 -9.23 -4.95
CA HIS A 1 4.45 -7.83 -5.31
C HIS A 1 3.00 -7.49 -4.96
N ILE A 2 2.13 -8.49 -4.76
CA ILE A 2 0.73 -8.21 -4.46
C ILE A 2 0.63 -7.60 -3.06
N PRO A 3 0.02 -6.41 -2.92
CA PRO A 3 -0.16 -5.83 -1.59
C PRO A 3 -1.16 -6.64 -0.78
N VAL A 4 -0.94 -6.74 0.51
CA VAL A 4 -1.89 -7.33 1.46
C VAL A 4 -2.22 -6.29 2.50
N TYR A 5 -3.41 -6.37 3.08
CA TYR A 5 -3.81 -5.40 4.08
C TYR A 5 -4.63 -6.00 5.19
N THR A 6 -4.61 -5.34 6.34
CA THR A 6 -5.49 -5.64 7.47
C THR A 6 -6.16 -4.35 7.90
N VAL A 7 -7.37 -4.46 8.42
CA VAL A 7 -8.11 -3.32 8.95
C VAL A 7 -8.24 -3.49 10.45
N GLU A 8 -7.83 -2.48 11.19
CA GLU A 8 -7.92 -2.48 12.63
C GLU A 8 -8.49 -1.13 13.09
N GLY A 9 -9.75 -1.13 13.50
CA GLY A 9 -10.44 0.09 13.86
C GLY A 9 -10.52 1.07 12.69
N ASP A 10 -9.89 2.23 12.84
CA ASP A 10 -9.84 3.28 11.83
C ASP A 10 -8.57 3.25 10.99
N THR A 11 -7.77 2.20 11.11
CA THR A 11 -6.46 2.12 10.44
C THR A 11 -6.44 0.93 9.48
N VAL A 12 -5.98 1.19 8.25
CA VAL A 12 -5.70 0.15 7.26
C VAL A 12 -4.18 0.02 7.18
N HIS A 13 -3.66 -1.16 7.53
CA HIS A 13 -2.25 -1.47 7.43
C HIS A 13 -1.99 -2.19 6.12
N VAL A 14 -1.14 -1.64 5.27
CA VAL A 14 -0.82 -2.23 3.97
C VAL A 14 0.63 -2.68 3.95
N PHE A 15 0.85 -3.92 3.54
CA PHE A 15 2.19 -4.49 3.35
C PHE A 15 2.32 -4.93 1.90
N VAL A 16 3.49 -4.76 1.30
CA VAL A 16 3.70 -5.21 -0.07
C VAL A 16 4.46 -6.52 -0.05
N GLY A 17 3.76 -7.57 -0.51
CA GLY A 17 4.27 -8.93 -0.61
C GLY A 17 4.15 -9.71 0.69
N GLU A 18 3.98 -11.04 0.58
CA GLU A 18 4.01 -11.94 1.73
C GLU A 18 5.43 -12.03 2.30
N VAL A 19 6.42 -11.94 1.41
CA VAL A 19 7.82 -11.74 1.76
C VAL A 19 8.11 -10.28 1.49
N GLU A 20 8.79 -9.62 2.42
CA GLU A 20 9.07 -8.18 2.32
C GLU A 20 9.69 -7.82 0.97
N HIS A 21 9.04 -6.88 0.27
CA HIS A 21 9.51 -6.43 -1.04
C HIS A 21 10.81 -5.64 -0.90
N PRO A 22 11.76 -5.79 -1.86
CA PRO A 22 12.97 -4.96 -1.86
C PRO A 22 12.65 -3.46 -1.85
N MET A 23 13.48 -2.70 -1.15
CA MET A 23 13.37 -1.24 -1.07
C MET A 23 14.74 -0.62 -1.30
N THR A 24 15.35 -0.94 -2.45
CA THR A 24 16.65 -0.39 -2.87
C THR A 24 16.46 0.73 -3.89
N ALA A 25 17.51 1.50 -4.15
CA ALA A 25 17.45 2.60 -5.12
C ALA A 25 17.07 2.12 -6.53
N GLU A 26 17.42 0.90 -6.88
CA GLU A 26 17.14 0.32 -8.20
C GLU A 26 15.79 -0.41 -8.26
N HIS A 27 15.29 -0.84 -7.10
CA HIS A 27 14.09 -1.68 -7.03
C HIS A 27 13.33 -1.39 -5.74
N TRP A 28 12.25 -0.61 -5.83
CA TRP A 28 11.46 -0.27 -4.65
C TRP A 28 10.00 -0.05 -4.98
N ILE A 29 9.16 -0.09 -3.96
CA ILE A 29 7.75 0.31 -4.07
C ILE A 29 7.70 1.83 -3.99
N GLU A 30 7.27 2.47 -5.07
CA GLU A 30 7.24 3.92 -5.16
C GLU A 30 6.08 4.53 -4.39
N TRP A 31 4.92 3.86 -4.44
CA TRP A 31 3.75 4.35 -3.73
C TRP A 31 2.76 3.21 -3.48
N VAL A 32 1.89 3.46 -2.50
CA VAL A 32 0.75 2.60 -2.18
C VAL A 32 -0.50 3.46 -2.16
N SER A 33 -1.56 2.99 -2.80
CA SER A 33 -2.86 3.67 -2.82
C SER A 33 -3.93 2.80 -2.21
N LEU A 34 -4.82 3.45 -1.47
CA LEU A 34 -6.00 2.83 -0.88
C LEU A 34 -7.23 3.44 -1.54
N LYS A 35 -8.08 2.59 -2.10
CA LYS A 35 -9.38 3.01 -2.62
C LYS A 35 -10.46 2.50 -1.68
N THR A 36 -11.33 3.42 -1.25
CA THR A 36 -12.49 3.09 -0.42
C THR A 36 -13.75 3.63 -1.09
N ASP A 37 -14.90 3.37 -0.47
CA ASP A 37 -16.17 3.94 -0.93
C ASP A 37 -16.24 5.46 -0.74
N LYS A 38 -15.28 6.06 -0.03
CA LYS A 38 -15.22 7.52 0.20
C LYS A 38 -14.16 8.23 -0.65
N GLY A 39 -13.30 7.51 -1.33
CA GLY A 39 -12.27 8.13 -2.16
C GLY A 39 -10.97 7.36 -2.18
N ILE A 40 -9.90 8.07 -2.53
CA ILE A 40 -8.58 7.49 -2.72
C ILE A 40 -7.55 8.25 -1.89
N GLN A 41 -6.67 7.49 -1.22
CA GLN A 41 -5.50 8.02 -0.54
C GLN A 41 -4.26 7.38 -1.15
N ARG A 42 -3.17 8.14 -1.27
CA ARG A 42 -1.91 7.62 -1.78
C ARG A 42 -0.76 8.11 -0.91
N LYS A 43 0.16 7.21 -0.61
CA LYS A 43 1.39 7.55 0.11
C LYS A 43 2.60 7.10 -0.70
N TYR A 44 3.59 7.98 -0.80
CA TYR A 44 4.83 7.72 -1.53
C TYR A 44 5.88 7.21 -0.57
N LEU A 45 6.66 6.24 -1.04
CA LEU A 45 7.76 5.65 -0.29
C LEU A 45 9.09 5.98 -0.97
N LYS A 46 10.17 5.91 -0.20
CA LYS A 46 11.52 6.13 -0.70
C LYS A 46 12.34 4.84 -0.52
N PRO A 47 13.36 4.63 -1.36
CA PRO A 47 14.29 3.53 -1.12
C PRO A 47 14.83 3.59 0.31
N GLY A 48 14.93 2.44 0.95
CA GLY A 48 15.38 2.32 2.33
C GLY A 48 14.28 2.33 3.38
N GLU A 49 13.06 2.76 3.02
CA GLU A 49 11.91 2.67 3.89
C GLU A 49 11.30 1.27 3.85
N LYS A 50 10.50 0.91 4.84
CA LYS A 50 9.78 -0.37 4.82
C LYS A 50 8.68 -0.33 3.76
N PRO A 51 8.40 -1.43 3.06
CA PRO A 51 7.33 -1.50 2.08
C PRO A 51 5.97 -1.70 2.75
N SER A 52 5.65 -0.81 3.68
CA SER A 52 4.39 -0.84 4.40
C SER A 52 3.95 0.58 4.73
N VAL A 53 2.64 0.81 4.71
CA VAL A 53 2.05 2.10 5.05
C VAL A 53 0.76 1.89 5.81
N ASP A 54 0.38 2.89 6.60
CA ASP A 54 -0.90 2.92 7.29
C ASP A 54 -1.74 4.06 6.74
N PHE A 55 -3.02 3.80 6.53
CA PHE A 55 -4.00 4.80 6.16
C PHE A 55 -5.05 4.93 7.23
N LYS A 56 -5.52 6.14 7.47
CA LYS A 56 -6.67 6.37 8.36
C LYS A 56 -7.93 6.46 7.53
N ILE A 57 -8.99 5.82 8.03
CA ILE A 57 -10.30 5.84 7.39
C ILE A 57 -11.36 6.28 8.40
N LEU A 58 -12.50 6.72 7.87
CA LEU A 58 -13.63 7.12 8.68
C LEU A 58 -14.40 5.89 9.16
N GLU A 59 -15.14 6.06 10.24
CA GLU A 59 -16.05 5.01 10.71
C GLU A 59 -17.05 4.68 9.59
N GLY A 60 -17.18 3.39 9.31
CA GLY A 60 -18.07 2.92 8.26
C GLY A 60 -17.50 2.98 6.84
N GLU A 61 -16.32 3.56 6.68
CA GLU A 61 -15.64 3.58 5.38
C GLU A 61 -15.13 2.18 5.05
N GLU A 62 -15.38 1.71 3.82
CA GLU A 62 -15.02 0.35 3.42
C GLU A 62 -13.91 0.35 2.38
N VAL A 63 -12.91 -0.52 2.60
CA VAL A 63 -11.82 -0.73 1.66
C VAL A 63 -12.35 -1.48 0.44
N GLU A 64 -12.09 -0.93 -0.74
CA GLU A 64 -12.46 -1.58 -2.01
C GLU A 64 -11.26 -2.21 -2.67
N GLU A 65 -10.16 -1.46 -2.82
CA GLU A 65 -8.96 -1.95 -3.48
C GLU A 65 -7.71 -1.32 -2.87
N VAL A 66 -6.61 -2.05 -2.92
CA VAL A 66 -5.29 -1.56 -2.51
C VAL A 66 -4.34 -1.77 -3.67
N TYR A 67 -3.56 -0.75 -4.00
CA TYR A 67 -2.60 -0.76 -5.10
C TYR A 67 -1.19 -0.49 -4.59
N ALA A 68 -0.22 -1.14 -5.21
CA ALA A 68 1.19 -0.84 -4.99
C ALA A 68 1.89 -0.72 -6.34
N TYR A 69 2.76 0.27 -6.49
CA TYR A 69 3.51 0.46 -7.72
C TYR A 69 5.00 0.25 -7.49
N CYS A 70 5.54 -0.76 -8.18
CA CYS A 70 6.97 -1.06 -8.16
C CYS A 70 7.63 -0.46 -9.40
N ASN A 71 8.78 0.20 -9.24
CA ASN A 71 9.46 0.85 -10.36
C ASN A 71 9.88 -0.11 -11.46
N LEU A 72 10.13 -1.38 -11.14
CA LEU A 72 10.54 -2.39 -12.13
C LEU A 72 9.40 -3.25 -12.65
N HIS A 73 8.40 -3.54 -11.81
CA HIS A 73 7.37 -4.52 -12.12
C HIS A 73 5.98 -3.94 -12.31
N GLY A 74 5.83 -2.61 -12.16
CA GLY A 74 4.57 -1.93 -12.42
C GLY A 74 3.56 -2.00 -11.31
N LEU A 75 2.29 -1.92 -11.69
CA LEU A 75 1.15 -1.80 -10.78
C LEU A 75 0.61 -3.16 -10.38
N TRP A 76 0.42 -3.35 -9.07
CA TRP A 76 -0.16 -4.56 -8.49
C TRP A 76 -1.34 -4.17 -7.61
N LYS A 77 -2.35 -5.05 -7.58
CA LYS A 77 -3.61 -4.78 -6.88
C LYS A 77 -4.03 -5.96 -6.01
N LYS A 78 -4.61 -5.65 -4.90
CA LYS A 78 -5.31 -6.60 -4.05
C LYS A 78 -6.81 -6.35 -4.14
#